data_d024ffa194a8537bdc11d3731a0362ff
#
_entry.id   d024ffa194a8537bdc11d3731a0362ff
#
_cell.length_a   1.000
_cell.length_b   1.000
_cell.length_c   1.000
_cell.angle_alpha   90.00
_cell.angle_beta   90.00
_cell.angle_gamma   90.00
#
_symmetry.space_group_name_H-M   'P 1'
#
loop_
_entity.id
_entity.type
_entity.pdbx_description
1 polymer ?
#
loop_
_entity_poly.entity_id
_entity_poly.type
_entity_poly.pdbx_seq_one_letter_code
_entity_poly.pdbx_strand_id
1 'polypeptide(L)'
;MDGIILTLHETRIPLLKLKNQKLGKVERVKYVTQILFDTCKKLGKELIVRPFASIEEDYEMMTKAYEEISPELIIMDKWTQFDWSLTLPNNAFFNKIKKNPLMIETDIFGEYFGKGLLPIMLKEHIQEKVRYCNTFSPVGYCSRIDRNGYQPFGTVQEVNLRIMEACLKGENIDNAIDKFFNEKYGECGKQVRALMEGTEEIQKKFFYLNGYYFTELSCFPRVNHSKNHFYFEMMKEEYCIASNEWFIPKNWERGSVEDALREKEIAVTEAENRRNKLQALKGVLSNESYEELENKFENLYYTAKLWYALTKAFIAYARNDEKSLLSACEELTKVDEEGKKKVVKNYYPTTIVRAEGLDPVPLFVEEVQASFYKERETTQALKKENLTDFIVCGGGNEGHKLQKEVNFSDTYIFEDGVCRIPGTNRGKAWSTVNAHGWFSYEVKVKPNEENEIVIVAKGSNGRLDLSVEIDGEKIIFQEKMEDKMKLKIPYYAKLKFVRIRIDRISAYTPYIYQILVR
;
A
#
# COMPACT_ATOMS: atom_id res chain seq x y z
N MET A 1 -3.74 35.59 4.72
CA MET A 1 -2.93 34.35 4.80
C MET A 1 -1.98 34.50 5.96
N ASP A 2 -2.08 33.62 6.96
CA ASP A 2 -1.34 33.74 8.22
C ASP A 2 -0.03 32.94 8.23
N GLY A 3 0.14 32.03 7.28
CA GLY A 3 1.35 31.25 7.10
C GLY A 3 1.32 30.39 5.83
N ILE A 4 2.37 29.60 5.64
CA ILE A 4 2.49 28.61 4.58
C ILE A 4 2.94 27.27 5.13
N ILE A 5 2.58 26.18 4.45
CA ILE A 5 3.07 24.84 4.76
C ILE A 5 4.03 24.43 3.65
N LEU A 6 5.27 24.09 4.02
CA LEU A 6 6.29 23.59 3.12
C LEU A 6 6.40 22.08 3.21
N THR A 7 6.20 21.38 2.08
CA THR A 7 6.61 19.99 1.94
C THR A 7 7.71 19.86 0.90
N LEU A 8 8.73 19.06 1.19
CA LEU A 8 9.88 18.84 0.31
C LEU A 8 9.81 17.51 -0.46
N HIS A 9 8.90 16.63 -0.06
CA HIS A 9 8.56 15.39 -0.76
C HIS A 9 7.35 15.57 -1.67
N GLU A 10 7.15 14.65 -2.59
CA GLU A 10 6.08 14.67 -3.60
C GLU A 10 6.10 15.93 -4.49
N THR A 11 7.26 16.51 -4.70
CA THR A 11 7.43 17.66 -5.57
C THR A 11 8.03 17.25 -6.91
N ARG A 12 7.78 18.06 -7.96
CA ARG A 12 8.42 17.86 -9.29
C ARG A 12 9.95 18.05 -9.23
N ILE A 13 10.45 18.74 -8.21
CA ILE A 13 11.89 18.93 -7.96
C ILE A 13 12.24 18.13 -6.70
N PRO A 14 12.74 16.91 -6.84
CA PRO A 14 13.09 16.07 -5.69
C PRO A 14 14.37 16.54 -5.03
N LEU A 15 14.28 17.54 -4.16
CA LEU A 15 15.41 18.20 -3.51
C LEU A 15 16.41 17.21 -2.90
N LEU A 16 15.92 16.13 -2.28
CA LEU A 16 16.76 15.11 -1.66
C LEU A 16 17.43 14.17 -2.67
N LYS A 17 16.87 14.04 -3.88
CA LYS A 17 17.36 13.13 -4.94
C LYS A 17 18.23 13.82 -5.99
N LEU A 18 18.47 15.14 -5.87
CA LEU A 18 19.32 15.86 -6.82
C LEU A 18 20.73 15.29 -6.80
N LYS A 19 21.23 14.91 -8.00
CA LYS A 19 22.60 14.42 -8.19
C LYS A 19 23.56 15.57 -8.48
N ASN A 20 24.84 15.34 -8.23
CA ASN A 20 25.94 16.29 -8.57
C ASN A 20 25.78 17.68 -7.98
N GLN A 21 25.23 17.80 -6.78
CA GLN A 21 25.10 19.06 -6.06
C GLN A 21 26.30 19.30 -5.14
N LYS A 22 26.73 20.56 -5.04
CA LYS A 22 27.80 20.95 -4.10
C LYS A 22 27.36 20.83 -2.63
N LEU A 23 26.06 20.97 -2.38
CA LEU A 23 25.48 20.88 -1.04
C LEU A 23 25.01 19.46 -0.73
N GLY A 24 25.27 18.98 0.46
CA GLY A 24 24.71 17.74 0.99
C GLY A 24 23.19 17.78 1.17
N LYS A 25 22.56 16.65 1.52
CA LYS A 25 21.09 16.57 1.70
C LYS A 25 20.61 17.53 2.79
N VAL A 26 21.26 17.51 3.96
CA VAL A 26 20.92 18.37 5.12
C VAL A 26 21.01 19.85 4.74
N GLU A 27 22.12 20.25 4.13
CA GLU A 27 22.37 21.64 3.72
C GLU A 27 21.35 22.14 2.69
N ARG A 28 20.91 21.27 1.78
CA ARG A 28 19.85 21.63 0.81
C ARG A 28 18.51 21.88 1.49
N VAL A 29 18.13 21.00 2.44
CA VAL A 29 16.90 21.18 3.23
C VAL A 29 16.98 22.47 4.03
N LYS A 30 18.08 22.70 4.72
CA LYS A 30 18.32 23.93 5.49
C LYS A 30 18.23 25.17 4.60
N TYR A 31 18.92 25.17 3.46
CA TYR A 31 18.98 26.33 2.57
C TYR A 31 17.58 26.76 2.11
N VAL A 32 16.78 25.83 1.59
CA VAL A 32 15.42 26.14 1.12
C VAL A 32 14.51 26.56 2.25
N THR A 33 14.55 25.82 3.36
CA THR A 33 13.69 26.10 4.51
C THR A 33 14.04 27.42 5.19
N GLN A 34 15.33 27.74 5.32
CA GLN A 34 15.81 29.00 5.92
C GLN A 34 15.31 30.21 5.13
N ILE A 35 15.43 30.20 3.79
CA ILE A 35 14.95 31.33 2.95
C ILE A 35 13.46 31.58 3.19
N LEU A 36 12.67 30.52 3.25
CA LEU A 36 11.22 30.64 3.48
C LEU A 36 10.91 31.06 4.90
N PHE A 37 11.62 30.54 5.89
CA PHE A 37 11.46 30.92 7.29
C PHE A 37 11.76 32.42 7.52
N ASP A 38 12.89 32.90 7.03
CA ASP A 38 13.28 34.32 7.13
C ASP A 38 12.28 35.24 6.41
N THR A 39 11.76 34.78 5.25
CA THR A 39 10.75 35.54 4.50
C THR A 39 9.43 35.61 5.25
N CYS A 40 8.95 34.50 5.79
CA CYS A 40 7.76 34.46 6.61
C CYS A 40 7.88 35.36 7.84
N LYS A 41 9.01 35.28 8.58
CA LYS A 41 9.28 36.12 9.74
C LYS A 41 9.27 37.61 9.39
N LYS A 42 9.91 38.03 8.30
CA LYS A 42 9.90 39.43 7.83
C LYS A 42 8.47 39.93 7.53
N LEU A 43 7.59 39.06 7.12
CA LEU A 43 6.20 39.35 6.78
C LEU A 43 5.23 39.15 7.96
N GLY A 44 5.73 38.78 9.15
CA GLY A 44 4.88 38.45 10.31
C GLY A 44 4.00 37.23 10.08
N LYS A 45 4.51 36.23 9.33
CA LYS A 45 3.81 35.00 8.95
C LYS A 45 4.49 33.77 9.52
N GLU A 46 3.72 32.69 9.67
CA GLU A 46 4.25 31.40 10.16
C GLU A 46 4.71 30.52 9.00
N LEU A 47 5.80 29.76 9.23
CA LEU A 47 6.20 28.65 8.39
C LEU A 47 5.98 27.35 9.15
N ILE A 48 5.21 26.45 8.54
CA ILE A 48 5.03 25.08 8.98
C ILE A 48 5.78 24.18 7.99
N VAL A 49 6.62 23.27 8.47
CA VAL A 49 7.29 22.28 7.62
C VAL A 49 6.66 20.92 7.80
N ARG A 50 6.45 20.22 6.69
CA ARG A 50 5.88 18.88 6.63
C ARG A 50 6.95 17.93 6.09
N PRO A 51 7.61 17.13 6.95
CA PRO A 51 8.68 16.23 6.52
C PRO A 51 8.24 15.28 5.42
N PHE A 52 7.12 14.60 5.62
CA PHE A 52 6.61 13.56 4.72
C PHE A 52 7.71 12.57 4.29
N ALA A 53 8.55 12.17 5.24
CA ALA A 53 9.63 11.25 4.98
C ALA A 53 9.14 9.82 4.88
N SER A 54 9.71 9.07 3.93
CA SER A 54 9.34 7.68 3.69
C SER A 54 10.25 6.68 4.41
N ILE A 55 11.41 7.12 4.88
CA ILE A 55 12.37 6.30 5.60
C ILE A 55 12.90 7.05 6.81
N GLU A 56 13.34 6.29 7.81
CA GLU A 56 13.82 6.83 9.08
C GLU A 56 14.99 7.80 8.92
N GLU A 57 15.96 7.47 8.05
CA GLU A 57 17.13 8.30 7.79
C GLU A 57 16.78 9.67 7.22
N ASP A 58 15.83 9.73 6.27
CA ASP A 58 15.39 11.01 5.70
C ASP A 58 14.63 11.82 6.75
N TYR A 59 13.86 11.17 7.62
CA TYR A 59 13.17 11.82 8.73
C TYR A 59 14.14 12.42 9.73
N GLU A 60 15.13 11.66 10.19
CA GLU A 60 16.17 12.15 11.11
C GLU A 60 16.96 13.32 10.52
N MET A 61 17.33 13.20 9.26
CA MET A 61 18.04 14.24 8.52
C MET A 61 17.23 15.53 8.45
N MET A 62 15.94 15.44 8.12
CA MET A 62 15.06 16.62 8.00
C MET A 62 14.80 17.25 9.37
N THR A 63 14.50 16.46 10.39
CA THR A 63 14.27 16.94 11.76
C THR A 63 15.51 17.70 12.27
N LYS A 64 16.70 17.12 12.07
CA LYS A 64 17.97 17.80 12.42
C LYS A 64 18.12 19.12 11.68
N ALA A 65 17.84 19.15 10.38
CA ALA A 65 17.92 20.38 9.60
C ALA A 65 16.97 21.47 10.13
N TYR A 66 15.76 21.10 10.52
CA TYR A 66 14.77 22.04 11.06
C TYR A 66 15.15 22.56 12.44
N GLU A 67 15.63 21.71 13.34
CA GLU A 67 16.10 22.12 14.67
C GLU A 67 17.28 23.10 14.61
N GLU A 68 18.13 22.99 13.58
CA GLU A 68 19.26 23.89 13.38
C GLU A 68 18.86 25.25 12.78
N ILE A 69 17.66 25.39 12.20
CA ILE A 69 17.11 26.63 11.65
C ILE A 69 16.56 27.51 12.79
N SER A 70 15.57 27.01 13.51
CA SER A 70 14.92 27.71 14.60
C SER A 70 14.07 26.78 15.47
N PRO A 71 14.07 26.95 16.80
CA PRO A 71 13.14 26.25 17.68
C PRO A 71 11.68 26.72 17.53
N GLU A 72 11.43 27.83 16.84
CA GLU A 72 10.06 28.33 16.57
C GLU A 72 9.42 27.71 15.32
N LEU A 73 10.21 27.02 14.49
CA LEU A 73 9.73 26.38 13.28
C LEU A 73 8.79 25.23 13.64
N ILE A 74 7.53 25.29 13.19
CA ILE A 74 6.53 24.26 13.49
C ILE A 74 6.75 23.07 12.55
N ILE A 75 6.86 21.87 13.12
CA ILE A 75 6.90 20.62 12.37
C ILE A 75 5.51 20.00 12.39
N MET A 76 4.90 19.79 11.21
CA MET A 76 3.63 19.11 11.06
C MET A 76 3.86 17.72 10.50
N ASP A 77 3.41 16.68 11.21
CA ASP A 77 3.57 15.32 10.75
C ASP A 77 2.36 14.44 11.07
N LYS A 78 2.22 13.34 10.36
CA LYS A 78 1.10 12.42 10.44
C LYS A 78 1.06 11.69 11.77
N TRP A 79 -0.14 11.43 12.30
CA TRP A 79 -0.30 10.63 13.53
C TRP A 79 0.06 9.16 13.39
N THR A 80 0.10 8.64 12.17
CA THR A 80 0.61 7.32 11.81
C THR A 80 1.99 7.43 11.19
N GLN A 81 2.81 6.45 11.45
CA GLN A 81 4.07 6.32 10.73
C GLN A 81 3.76 6.06 9.26
N PHE A 82 4.33 6.82 8.35
CA PHE A 82 4.26 6.68 6.91
C PHE A 82 3.00 7.27 6.24
N ASP A 83 1.82 6.66 6.39
CA ASP A 83 0.59 7.12 5.70
C ASP A 83 -0.66 6.85 6.54
N TRP A 84 -1.85 6.88 5.94
CA TRP A 84 -3.14 6.93 6.62
C TRP A 84 -3.86 5.58 6.79
N SER A 85 -3.19 4.46 6.57
CA SER A 85 -3.82 3.15 6.78
C SER A 85 -4.27 2.97 8.24
N LEU A 86 -5.46 2.40 8.45
CA LEU A 86 -6.04 2.18 9.78
C LEU A 86 -5.20 1.27 10.68
N THR A 87 -4.34 0.45 10.08
CA THR A 87 -3.55 -0.56 10.79
C THR A 87 -2.10 -0.14 11.03
N LEU A 88 -1.69 1.02 10.49
CA LEU A 88 -0.35 1.53 10.73
C LEU A 88 -0.15 1.96 12.17
N PRO A 89 1.05 1.71 12.74
CA PRO A 89 1.35 2.08 14.10
C PRO A 89 1.34 3.60 14.29
N ASN A 90 1.31 4.01 15.53
CA ASN A 90 1.51 5.39 15.93
C ASN A 90 2.87 5.89 15.45
N ASN A 91 2.96 7.17 15.09
CA ASN A 91 4.19 7.74 14.56
C ASN A 91 5.29 7.84 15.64
N ALA A 92 6.20 6.87 15.62
CA ALA A 92 7.33 6.83 16.55
C ALA A 92 8.33 7.96 16.33
N PHE A 93 8.32 8.65 15.19
CA PHE A 93 9.21 9.74 14.87
C PHE A 93 8.98 10.97 15.73
N PHE A 94 7.81 11.15 16.33
CA PHE A 94 7.56 12.22 17.29
C PHE A 94 8.57 12.24 18.44
N ASN A 95 9.07 11.07 18.85
CA ASN A 95 10.13 10.96 19.85
C ASN A 95 11.46 11.60 19.42
N LYS A 96 11.66 11.86 18.13
CA LYS A 96 12.88 12.46 17.57
C LYS A 96 12.81 13.98 17.49
N ILE A 97 11.62 14.58 17.58
CA ILE A 97 11.42 16.02 17.61
C ILE A 97 11.66 16.51 19.04
N LYS A 98 12.73 17.28 19.27
CA LYS A 98 13.14 17.67 20.62
C LYS A 98 12.91 19.15 20.93
N LYS A 99 12.98 20.02 19.95
CA LYS A 99 13.00 21.47 20.17
C LYS A 99 11.84 22.20 19.51
N ASN A 100 11.34 21.66 18.41
CA ASN A 100 10.35 22.33 17.59
C ASN A 100 8.92 22.03 18.07
N PRO A 101 7.99 22.98 17.97
CA PRO A 101 6.58 22.71 18.18
C PRO A 101 6.05 21.68 17.18
N LEU A 102 5.28 20.73 17.68
CA LEU A 102 4.67 19.66 16.87
C LEU A 102 3.21 19.99 16.59
N MET A 103 2.83 19.99 15.31
CA MET A 103 1.45 19.97 14.85
C MET A 103 1.12 18.58 14.30
N ILE A 104 -0.04 18.05 14.63
CA ILE A 104 -0.44 16.71 14.20
C ILE A 104 -1.30 16.79 12.94
N GLU A 105 -0.87 16.11 11.87
CA GLU A 105 -1.67 15.90 10.67
C GLU A 105 -2.46 14.60 10.80
N THR A 106 -3.78 14.65 10.52
CA THR A 106 -4.68 13.50 10.65
C THR A 106 -5.51 13.29 9.39
N ASP A 107 -5.94 12.07 9.14
CA ASP A 107 -6.99 11.77 8.17
C ASP A 107 -8.17 11.08 8.87
N ILE A 108 -9.31 11.72 8.88
CA ILE A 108 -10.55 11.19 9.45
C ILE A 108 -11.64 10.99 8.41
N PHE A 109 -11.27 11.09 7.12
CA PHE A 109 -12.20 10.94 6.00
C PHE A 109 -11.85 9.81 5.03
N GLY A 110 -10.64 9.22 5.14
CA GLY A 110 -10.42 7.90 4.64
C GLY A 110 -9.65 7.70 3.35
N GLU A 111 -8.42 8.14 3.24
CA GLU A 111 -7.59 7.83 2.06
C GLU A 111 -7.42 6.33 1.83
N TYR A 112 -7.28 5.56 2.91
CA TYR A 112 -7.10 4.11 2.88
C TYR A 112 -8.32 3.32 3.36
N PHE A 113 -9.45 3.97 3.55
CA PHE A 113 -10.66 3.36 4.10
C PHE A 113 -11.95 4.00 3.56
N GLY A 114 -12.15 3.88 2.27
CA GLY A 114 -13.44 4.20 1.63
C GLY A 114 -13.62 5.61 1.11
N LYS A 115 -12.62 6.51 1.27
CA LYS A 115 -12.56 7.87 0.69
C LYS A 115 -13.85 8.68 0.78
N GLY A 116 -14.55 8.57 1.91
CA GLY A 116 -15.81 9.25 2.15
C GLY A 116 -17.03 8.69 1.41
N LEU A 117 -16.86 7.70 0.54
CA LEU A 117 -17.97 7.04 -0.17
C LEU A 117 -18.56 5.90 0.66
N LEU A 118 -17.73 5.15 1.37
CA LEU A 118 -18.18 4.08 2.26
C LEU A 118 -18.46 4.62 3.66
N PRO A 119 -19.52 4.15 4.36
CA PRO A 119 -19.82 4.61 5.71
C PRO A 119 -18.75 4.10 6.68
N ILE A 120 -18.18 5.00 7.46
CA ILE A 120 -17.23 4.65 8.51
C ILE A 120 -17.34 5.55 9.74
N MET A 121 -17.30 4.96 10.93
CA MET A 121 -17.20 5.65 12.21
C MET A 121 -15.94 5.21 12.93
N LEU A 122 -15.02 6.15 13.11
CA LEU A 122 -13.65 5.95 13.57
C LEU A 122 -13.48 6.22 15.08
N LYS A 123 -14.42 5.77 15.92
CA LYS A 123 -14.42 6.11 17.33
C LYS A 123 -13.14 5.68 18.04
N GLU A 124 -12.86 4.38 17.99
CA GLU A 124 -11.71 3.80 18.68
C GLU A 124 -10.39 4.27 18.08
N HIS A 125 -10.31 4.37 16.78
CA HIS A 125 -9.12 4.83 16.06
C HIS A 125 -8.76 6.27 16.45
N ILE A 126 -9.70 7.21 16.38
CA ILE A 126 -9.47 8.61 16.73
C ILE A 126 -9.08 8.74 18.21
N GLN A 127 -9.76 8.03 19.10
CA GLN A 127 -9.44 8.06 20.54
C GLN A 127 -8.01 7.59 20.83
N GLU A 128 -7.60 6.48 20.23
CA GLU A 128 -6.26 5.92 20.40
C GLU A 128 -5.20 6.88 19.89
N LYS A 129 -5.37 7.38 18.66
CA LYS A 129 -4.42 8.28 18.01
C LYS A 129 -4.29 9.60 18.76
N VAL A 130 -5.38 10.24 19.14
CA VAL A 130 -5.36 11.50 19.91
C VAL A 130 -4.71 11.29 21.28
N ARG A 131 -5.02 10.19 21.97
CA ARG A 131 -4.38 9.87 23.27
C ARG A 131 -2.86 9.75 23.13
N TYR A 132 -2.38 9.05 22.10
CA TYR A 132 -0.95 8.94 21.82
C TYR A 132 -0.33 10.30 21.50
N CYS A 133 -0.92 11.04 20.57
CA CYS A 133 -0.39 12.33 20.14
C CYS A 133 -0.32 13.36 21.27
N ASN A 134 -1.30 13.38 22.18
CA ASN A 134 -1.33 14.30 23.31
C ASN A 134 -0.18 14.09 24.30
N THR A 135 0.48 12.92 24.30
CA THR A 135 1.69 12.70 25.12
C THR A 135 2.87 13.58 24.68
N PHE A 136 2.81 14.15 23.48
CA PHE A 136 3.84 15.05 22.93
C PHE A 136 3.45 16.55 23.04
N SER A 137 2.33 16.87 23.68
CA SER A 137 1.84 18.25 23.84
C SER A 137 1.83 19.05 22.54
N PRO A 138 1.12 18.58 21.49
CA PRO A 138 1.11 19.24 20.19
C PRO A 138 0.49 20.65 20.28
N VAL A 139 0.97 21.57 19.45
CA VAL A 139 0.42 22.94 19.37
C VAL A 139 -0.90 23.00 18.61
N GLY A 140 -1.28 21.93 17.88
CA GLY A 140 -2.55 21.86 17.16
C GLY A 140 -2.70 20.60 16.34
N TYR A 141 -3.87 20.48 15.74
CA TYR A 141 -4.24 19.37 14.84
C TYR A 141 -4.75 19.92 13.51
N CYS A 142 -4.32 19.30 12.42
CA CYS A 142 -4.77 19.59 11.06
C CYS A 142 -5.41 18.32 10.49
N SER A 143 -6.72 18.28 10.38
CA SER A 143 -7.44 17.09 9.90
C SER A 143 -7.72 17.21 8.41
N ARG A 144 -7.35 16.20 7.66
CA ARG A 144 -7.77 16.02 6.28
C ARG A 144 -9.19 15.48 6.24
N ILE A 145 -10.08 16.19 5.54
CA ILE A 145 -11.51 15.91 5.52
C ILE A 145 -12.09 15.86 4.11
N ASP A 146 -11.24 15.84 3.07
CA ASP A 146 -11.68 15.76 1.68
C ASP A 146 -10.95 14.67 0.91
N ARG A 147 -11.66 14.07 -0.03
CA ARG A 147 -11.12 13.13 -1.01
C ARG A 147 -11.89 13.19 -2.31
N ASN A 148 -11.21 13.38 -3.41
CA ASN A 148 -11.79 13.34 -4.76
C ASN A 148 -13.06 14.22 -4.92
N GLY A 149 -13.11 15.38 -4.24
CA GLY A 149 -14.29 16.24 -4.24
C GLY A 149 -15.39 15.85 -3.24
N TYR A 150 -15.20 14.79 -2.47
CA TYR A 150 -16.11 14.41 -1.39
C TYR A 150 -15.65 14.99 -0.06
N GLN A 151 -16.61 15.32 0.80
CA GLN A 151 -16.39 15.92 2.10
C GLN A 151 -17.48 15.44 3.09
N PRO A 152 -17.23 15.47 4.43
CA PRO A 152 -18.14 14.87 5.41
C PRO A 152 -19.38 15.71 5.73
N PHE A 153 -19.32 17.03 5.52
CA PHE A 153 -20.37 17.94 5.98
C PHE A 153 -21.73 17.59 5.38
N GLY A 154 -22.74 17.51 6.22
CA GLY A 154 -24.08 17.10 5.84
C GLY A 154 -24.25 15.60 5.58
N THR A 155 -23.18 14.79 5.65
CA THR A 155 -23.23 13.33 5.51
C THR A 155 -23.16 12.62 6.86
N VAL A 156 -23.39 11.29 6.87
CA VAL A 156 -23.25 10.48 8.09
C VAL A 156 -21.80 10.46 8.62
N GLN A 157 -20.80 10.66 7.76
CA GLN A 157 -19.39 10.70 8.17
C GLN A 157 -18.99 11.97 8.92
N GLU A 158 -19.82 12.98 8.99
CA GLU A 158 -19.60 14.14 9.86
C GLU A 158 -19.45 13.73 11.33
N VAL A 159 -19.94 12.56 11.71
CA VAL A 159 -19.72 11.98 13.06
C VAL A 159 -18.25 11.93 13.44
N ASN A 160 -17.33 11.66 12.49
CA ASN A 160 -15.89 11.60 12.79
C ASN A 160 -15.31 12.98 13.19
N LEU A 161 -15.86 14.08 12.65
CA LEU A 161 -15.53 15.43 13.10
C LEU A 161 -15.99 15.67 14.53
N ARG A 162 -17.19 15.20 14.90
CA ARG A 162 -17.70 15.32 16.27
C ARG A 162 -16.91 14.50 17.27
N ILE A 163 -16.48 13.30 16.86
CA ILE A 163 -15.59 12.45 17.66
C ILE A 163 -14.24 13.15 17.89
N MET A 164 -13.64 13.69 16.81
CA MET A 164 -12.37 14.41 16.90
C MET A 164 -12.48 15.63 17.81
N GLU A 165 -13.52 16.43 17.64
CA GLU A 165 -13.80 17.61 18.47
C GLU A 165 -13.93 17.23 19.95
N ALA A 166 -14.72 16.20 20.27
CA ALA A 166 -14.91 15.72 21.63
C ALA A 166 -13.60 15.21 22.25
N CYS A 167 -12.80 14.45 21.47
CA CYS A 167 -11.49 14.00 21.92
C CYS A 167 -10.56 15.17 22.29
N LEU A 168 -10.52 16.21 21.46
CA LEU A 168 -9.63 17.37 21.66
C LEU A 168 -10.08 18.24 22.83
N LYS A 169 -11.38 18.31 23.10
CA LYS A 169 -11.95 19.05 24.23
C LYS A 169 -11.99 18.26 25.54
N GLY A 170 -11.69 16.98 25.51
CA GLY A 170 -11.84 16.09 26.67
C GLY A 170 -13.30 15.83 27.07
N GLU A 171 -14.23 15.96 26.11
CA GLU A 171 -15.66 15.70 26.30
C GLU A 171 -15.97 14.21 26.20
N ASN A 172 -17.16 13.83 26.68
CA ASN A 172 -17.64 12.46 26.53
C ASN A 172 -18.00 12.17 25.07
N ILE A 173 -17.28 11.24 24.46
CA ILE A 173 -17.40 10.94 23.03
C ILE A 173 -18.74 10.29 22.69
N ASP A 174 -19.24 9.39 23.55
CA ASP A 174 -20.54 8.75 23.32
C ASP A 174 -21.68 9.78 23.33
N ASN A 175 -21.62 10.75 24.24
CA ASN A 175 -22.58 11.85 24.25
C ASN A 175 -22.49 12.72 22.98
N ALA A 176 -21.29 12.97 22.47
CA ALA A 176 -21.10 13.73 21.22
C ALA A 176 -21.66 12.96 20.01
N ILE A 177 -21.44 11.65 19.95
CA ILE A 177 -22.00 10.76 18.93
C ILE A 177 -23.52 10.73 19.01
N ASP A 178 -24.11 10.51 20.19
CA ASP A 178 -25.55 10.49 20.39
C ASP A 178 -26.20 11.82 19.99
N LYS A 179 -25.58 12.92 20.40
CA LYS A 179 -26.02 14.25 20.05
C LYS A 179 -26.07 14.44 18.53
N PHE A 180 -24.98 14.08 17.82
CA PHE A 180 -24.92 14.18 16.37
C PHE A 180 -26.04 13.37 15.68
N PHE A 181 -26.21 12.11 16.05
CA PHE A 181 -27.22 11.26 15.42
C PHE A 181 -28.64 11.71 15.73
N ASN A 182 -28.91 12.16 16.95
CA ASN A 182 -30.22 12.68 17.33
C ASN A 182 -30.55 14.02 16.62
N GLU A 183 -29.57 14.93 16.50
CA GLU A 183 -29.73 16.17 15.77
C GLU A 183 -29.98 15.96 14.28
N LYS A 184 -29.26 14.99 13.66
CA LYS A 184 -29.33 14.74 12.22
C LYS A 184 -30.54 13.87 11.82
N TYR A 185 -30.87 12.85 12.60
CA TYR A 185 -31.85 11.81 12.23
C TYR A 185 -33.04 11.71 13.17
N GLY A 186 -33.16 12.62 14.15
CA GLY A 186 -34.28 12.67 15.09
C GLY A 186 -34.50 11.35 15.84
N GLU A 187 -35.72 10.84 15.82
CA GLU A 187 -36.11 9.60 16.50
C GLU A 187 -35.38 8.37 15.96
N CYS A 188 -34.88 8.40 14.73
CA CYS A 188 -34.08 7.34 14.11
C CYS A 188 -32.60 7.41 14.49
N GLY A 189 -32.16 8.40 15.26
CA GLY A 189 -30.75 8.62 15.59
C GLY A 189 -30.06 7.41 16.16
N LYS A 190 -30.71 6.71 17.12
CA LYS A 190 -30.14 5.48 17.72
C LYS A 190 -29.99 4.33 16.73
N GLN A 191 -30.95 4.17 15.82
CA GLN A 191 -30.90 3.12 14.80
C GLN A 191 -29.81 3.39 13.79
N VAL A 192 -29.64 4.67 13.33
CA VAL A 192 -28.58 5.05 12.40
C VAL A 192 -27.21 4.95 13.09
N ARG A 193 -27.07 5.36 14.35
CA ARG A 193 -25.86 5.11 15.14
C ARG A 193 -25.50 3.62 15.14
N ALA A 194 -26.44 2.73 15.43
CA ALA A 194 -26.23 1.28 15.44
C ALA A 194 -25.83 0.70 14.07
N LEU A 195 -26.25 1.34 12.95
CA LEU A 195 -25.76 0.96 11.62
C LEU A 195 -24.29 1.36 11.42
N MET A 196 -23.86 2.47 11.99
CA MET A 196 -22.49 2.98 11.85
C MET A 196 -21.49 2.31 12.79
N GLU A 197 -21.95 1.81 13.93
CA GLU A 197 -21.08 1.09 14.89
C GLU A 197 -20.45 -0.14 14.24
N GLY A 198 -19.12 -0.29 14.40
CA GLY A 198 -18.35 -1.40 13.84
C GLY A 198 -18.06 -1.32 12.33
N THR A 199 -18.44 -0.24 11.63
CA THR A 199 -18.11 -0.05 10.20
C THR A 199 -16.61 0.06 9.96
N GLU A 200 -15.83 0.54 10.93
CA GLU A 200 -14.36 0.52 10.89
C GLU A 200 -13.84 -0.92 10.78
N GLU A 201 -14.33 -1.84 11.61
CA GLU A 201 -13.91 -3.24 11.61
C GLU A 201 -14.34 -3.98 10.33
N ILE A 202 -15.51 -3.65 9.77
CA ILE A 202 -15.93 -4.18 8.48
C ILE A 202 -14.92 -3.78 7.41
N GLN A 203 -14.54 -2.51 7.35
CA GLN A 203 -13.59 -2.01 6.34
C GLN A 203 -12.19 -2.57 6.55
N LYS A 204 -11.72 -2.73 7.79
CA LYS A 204 -10.45 -3.41 8.09
C LYS A 204 -10.44 -4.83 7.55
N LYS A 205 -11.55 -5.57 7.69
CA LYS A 205 -11.63 -6.96 7.23
C LYS A 205 -11.60 -7.10 5.71
N PHE A 206 -12.16 -6.18 4.93
CA PHE A 206 -12.12 -6.37 3.47
C PHE A 206 -10.98 -5.61 2.79
N PHE A 207 -10.58 -4.42 3.24
CA PHE A 207 -9.48 -3.67 2.61
C PHE A 207 -8.09 -4.21 2.96
N TYR A 208 -7.96 -4.98 4.04
CA TYR A 208 -6.67 -5.43 4.54
C TYR A 208 -6.59 -6.97 4.61
N LEU A 209 -5.39 -7.49 4.69
CA LEU A 209 -5.09 -8.88 4.97
C LEU A 209 -4.35 -8.95 6.30
N ASN A 210 -5.01 -9.41 7.35
CA ASN A 210 -4.47 -9.39 8.71
C ASN A 210 -3.78 -8.05 9.06
N GLY A 211 -4.41 -6.93 8.67
CA GLY A 211 -3.89 -5.60 8.88
C GLY A 211 -2.94 -5.06 7.81
N TYR A 212 -2.53 -5.86 6.83
CA TYR A 212 -1.78 -5.36 5.68
C TYR A 212 -2.72 -4.98 4.53
N TYR A 213 -2.57 -3.79 3.95
CA TYR A 213 -3.50 -3.30 2.93
C TYR A 213 -3.25 -3.89 1.53
N PHE A 214 -4.33 -4.12 0.78
CA PHE A 214 -4.28 -4.65 -0.58
C PHE A 214 -3.62 -3.70 -1.58
N THR A 215 -4.06 -2.45 -1.53
CA THR A 215 -3.58 -1.42 -2.44
C THR A 215 -3.43 -0.10 -1.74
N GLU A 216 -2.59 0.73 -2.28
CA GLU A 216 -2.51 2.12 -1.89
C GLU A 216 -3.83 2.83 -2.17
N LEU A 217 -4.21 3.73 -1.25
CA LEU A 217 -5.37 4.58 -1.40
C LEU A 217 -6.71 3.83 -1.48
N SER A 218 -6.79 2.60 -1.01
CA SER A 218 -7.98 1.72 -1.08
C SER A 218 -8.63 1.60 -2.47
N CYS A 219 -7.88 1.87 -3.54
CA CYS A 219 -8.36 1.69 -4.90
C CYS A 219 -8.57 0.20 -5.22
N PHE A 220 -9.46 -0.10 -6.18
CA PHE A 220 -9.56 -1.46 -6.69
C PHE A 220 -8.22 -1.86 -7.34
N PRO A 221 -7.66 -3.02 -7.01
CA PRO A 221 -6.31 -3.38 -7.44
C PRO A 221 -6.23 -3.70 -8.94
N ARG A 222 -5.05 -3.46 -9.50
CA ARG A 222 -4.65 -3.98 -10.81
C ARG A 222 -3.62 -5.08 -10.62
N VAL A 223 -3.67 -6.10 -11.46
CA VAL A 223 -2.72 -7.23 -11.40
C VAL A 223 -1.27 -6.76 -11.55
N ASN A 224 -1.06 -5.77 -12.40
CA ASN A 224 0.27 -5.24 -12.70
C ASN A 224 0.78 -4.20 -11.69
N HIS A 225 0.02 -3.90 -10.67
CA HIS A 225 0.46 -3.00 -9.62
C HIS A 225 1.42 -3.72 -8.67
N SER A 226 2.52 -3.09 -8.29
CA SER A 226 3.58 -3.71 -7.49
C SER A 226 3.10 -4.31 -6.16
N LYS A 227 2.19 -3.61 -5.48
CA LYS A 227 1.62 -4.07 -4.21
C LYS A 227 0.68 -5.27 -4.39
N ASN A 228 -0.02 -5.34 -5.51
CA ASN A 228 -0.87 -6.49 -5.81
C ASN A 228 -0.06 -7.72 -6.12
N HIS A 229 1.08 -7.56 -6.81
CA HIS A 229 1.99 -8.68 -7.01
C HIS A 229 2.54 -9.17 -5.66
N PHE A 230 2.91 -8.26 -4.77
CA PHE A 230 3.28 -8.60 -3.41
C PHE A 230 2.15 -9.37 -2.69
N TYR A 231 0.91 -8.98 -2.90
CA TYR A 231 -0.25 -9.67 -2.37
C TYR A 231 -0.39 -11.11 -2.90
N PHE A 232 -0.17 -11.33 -4.20
CA PHE A 232 -0.09 -12.69 -4.77
C PHE A 232 1.00 -13.52 -4.09
N GLU A 233 2.17 -12.96 -3.89
CA GLU A 233 3.26 -13.64 -3.20
C GLU A 233 2.89 -13.97 -1.74
N MET A 234 2.19 -13.07 -1.05
CA MET A 234 1.72 -13.30 0.32
C MET A 234 0.69 -14.44 0.42
N MET A 235 -0.07 -14.69 -0.63
CA MET A 235 -1.04 -15.80 -0.69
C MET A 235 -0.38 -17.15 -0.94
N LYS A 236 0.88 -17.22 -1.34
CA LYS A 236 1.63 -18.47 -1.43
C LYS A 236 2.03 -18.92 -0.02
N GLU A 237 1.79 -20.19 0.28
CA GLU A 237 2.07 -20.75 1.61
C GLU A 237 3.54 -20.64 2.03
N GLU A 238 4.43 -20.67 1.04
CA GLU A 238 5.88 -20.69 1.24
C GLU A 238 6.53 -19.30 1.24
N TYR A 239 5.78 -18.26 0.93
CA TYR A 239 6.33 -16.90 0.89
C TYR A 239 6.52 -16.34 2.31
N CYS A 240 7.72 -15.87 2.57
CA CYS A 240 8.05 -15.15 3.80
C CYS A 240 8.38 -13.70 3.50
N ILE A 241 7.71 -12.82 4.21
CA ILE A 241 7.99 -11.40 4.19
C ILE A 241 9.20 -11.14 5.09
N ALA A 242 10.16 -10.37 4.59
CA ALA A 242 11.25 -9.91 5.43
C ALA A 242 10.71 -8.96 6.51
N SER A 243 11.14 -9.19 7.73
CA SER A 243 10.63 -8.53 8.94
C SER A 243 10.96 -7.03 9.04
N ASN A 244 11.73 -6.50 8.12
CA ASN A 244 12.18 -5.11 8.11
C ASN A 244 11.50 -4.23 7.06
N GLU A 245 10.45 -4.71 6.44
CA GLU A 245 9.59 -3.86 5.63
C GLU A 245 8.82 -2.90 6.54
N TRP A 246 9.22 -1.64 6.53
CA TRP A 246 8.82 -0.64 7.51
C TRP A 246 7.34 -0.22 7.47
N PHE A 247 6.63 -0.52 6.40
CA PHE A 247 5.18 -0.34 6.29
C PHE A 247 4.37 -1.58 6.69
N ILE A 248 5.05 -2.68 7.06
CA ILE A 248 4.39 -3.82 7.69
C ILE A 248 4.44 -3.60 9.20
N PRO A 249 3.32 -3.71 9.91
CA PRO A 249 3.31 -3.57 11.37
C PRO A 249 4.33 -4.50 12.02
N LYS A 250 5.05 -4.00 13.04
CA LYS A 250 5.92 -4.86 13.85
C LYS A 250 5.11 -6.03 14.39
N ASN A 251 5.64 -7.24 14.30
CA ASN A 251 4.97 -8.49 14.66
C ASN A 251 3.76 -8.84 13.79
N TRP A 252 3.69 -8.32 12.57
CA TRP A 252 2.66 -8.74 11.64
C TRP A 252 2.83 -10.22 11.28
N GLU A 253 1.75 -10.97 11.45
CA GLU A 253 1.66 -12.36 11.03
C GLU A 253 0.71 -12.46 9.83
N ARG A 254 1.15 -13.12 8.79
CA ARG A 254 0.37 -13.27 7.56
C ARG A 254 -0.97 -13.95 7.78
N GLY A 255 -1.02 -14.86 8.75
CA GLY A 255 -2.14 -15.77 8.93
C GLY A 255 -2.21 -16.82 7.81
N SER A 256 -3.25 -17.63 7.85
CA SER A 256 -3.52 -18.60 6.79
C SER A 256 -4.35 -17.98 5.65
N VAL A 257 -4.37 -18.66 4.51
CA VAL A 257 -5.25 -18.32 3.38
C VAL A 257 -6.72 -18.44 3.80
N GLU A 258 -7.03 -19.40 4.63
CA GLU A 258 -8.36 -19.63 5.20
C GLU A 258 -8.78 -18.49 6.14
N ASP A 259 -7.85 -17.93 6.92
CA ASP A 259 -8.12 -16.74 7.74
C ASP A 259 -8.40 -15.52 6.88
N ALA A 260 -7.64 -15.33 5.80
CA ALA A 260 -7.87 -14.25 4.84
C ALA A 260 -9.27 -14.34 4.20
N LEU A 261 -9.71 -15.53 3.79
CA LEU A 261 -11.06 -15.73 3.27
C LEU A 261 -12.13 -15.48 4.31
N ARG A 262 -11.93 -16.00 5.53
CA ARG A 262 -12.88 -15.87 6.63
C ARG A 262 -13.10 -14.41 7.02
N GLU A 263 -12.05 -13.60 7.11
CA GLU A 263 -12.22 -12.19 7.42
C GLU A 263 -13.02 -11.43 6.35
N LYS A 264 -12.83 -11.77 5.05
CA LYS A 264 -13.62 -11.18 3.95
C LYS A 264 -15.08 -11.64 3.98
N GLU A 265 -15.33 -12.91 4.28
CA GLU A 265 -16.68 -13.47 4.43
C GLU A 265 -17.44 -12.81 5.59
N ILE A 266 -16.76 -12.61 6.74
CA ILE A 266 -17.34 -11.87 7.87
C ILE A 266 -17.68 -10.44 7.44
N ALA A 267 -16.79 -9.76 6.70
CA ALA A 267 -17.05 -8.40 6.23
C ALA A 267 -18.28 -8.33 5.31
N VAL A 268 -18.44 -9.29 4.40
CA VAL A 268 -19.64 -9.38 3.53
C VAL A 268 -20.90 -9.57 4.37
N THR A 269 -20.88 -10.52 5.30
CA THR A 269 -22.03 -10.82 6.17
C THR A 269 -22.43 -9.61 7.01
N GLU A 270 -21.47 -8.93 7.62
CA GLU A 270 -21.73 -7.74 8.43
C GLU A 270 -22.23 -6.56 7.58
N ALA A 271 -21.68 -6.34 6.39
CA ALA A 271 -22.17 -5.31 5.48
C ALA A 271 -23.61 -5.61 5.00
N GLU A 272 -23.93 -6.87 4.72
CA GLU A 272 -25.28 -7.29 4.37
C GLU A 272 -26.27 -7.05 5.52
N ASN A 273 -25.88 -7.40 6.73
CA ASN A 273 -26.69 -7.17 7.93
C ASN A 273 -27.01 -5.67 8.11
N ARG A 274 -26.03 -4.78 7.89
CA ARG A 274 -26.25 -3.32 7.96
C ARG A 274 -27.21 -2.84 6.88
N ARG A 275 -27.01 -3.29 5.63
CA ARG A 275 -27.91 -2.99 4.52
C ARG A 275 -29.35 -3.43 4.81
N ASN A 276 -29.54 -4.65 5.29
CA ASN A 276 -30.86 -5.19 5.59
C ASN A 276 -31.54 -4.45 6.75
N LYS A 277 -30.80 -4.09 7.81
CA LYS A 277 -31.32 -3.28 8.91
C LYS A 277 -31.74 -1.88 8.46
N LEU A 278 -31.00 -1.26 7.52
CA LEU A 278 -31.37 0.05 6.98
C LEU A 278 -32.73 0.02 6.26
N GLN A 279 -33.10 -1.10 5.62
CA GLN A 279 -34.40 -1.21 4.94
C GLN A 279 -35.60 -0.99 5.88
N ALA A 280 -35.45 -1.33 7.17
CA ALA A 280 -36.48 -1.09 8.17
C ALA A 280 -36.71 0.40 8.48
N LEU A 281 -35.80 1.27 8.07
CA LEU A 281 -35.90 2.71 8.24
C LEU A 281 -36.48 3.43 7.01
N LYS A 282 -36.83 2.69 5.97
CA LYS A 282 -37.48 3.24 4.77
C LYS A 282 -38.86 3.79 5.11
N GLY A 283 -39.10 5.03 4.73
CA GLY A 283 -40.35 5.74 5.06
C GLY A 283 -40.45 6.27 6.49
N VAL A 284 -39.46 5.98 7.35
CA VAL A 284 -39.32 6.57 8.70
C VAL A 284 -38.31 7.72 8.67
N LEU A 285 -37.19 7.54 8.00
CA LEU A 285 -36.24 8.60 7.68
C LEU A 285 -36.79 9.51 6.59
N SER A 286 -36.31 10.75 6.53
CA SER A 286 -36.54 11.61 5.36
C SER A 286 -35.98 10.93 4.10
N ASN A 287 -36.59 11.18 2.95
CA ASN A 287 -36.12 10.57 1.69
C ASN A 287 -34.62 10.85 1.42
N GLU A 288 -34.20 12.09 1.65
CA GLU A 288 -32.80 12.50 1.45
C GLU A 288 -31.84 11.71 2.36
N SER A 289 -32.16 11.60 3.66
CA SER A 289 -31.35 10.82 4.61
C SER A 289 -31.34 9.33 4.28
N TYR A 290 -32.49 8.78 3.87
CA TYR A 290 -32.57 7.37 3.49
C TYR A 290 -31.74 7.09 2.23
N GLU A 291 -31.87 7.91 1.19
CA GLU A 291 -31.12 7.76 -0.07
C GLU A 291 -29.59 7.89 0.15
N GLU A 292 -29.17 8.85 1.01
CA GLU A 292 -27.74 8.97 1.38
C GLU A 292 -27.22 7.68 2.01
N LEU A 293 -27.92 7.18 3.03
CA LEU A 293 -27.51 5.98 3.76
C LEU A 293 -27.61 4.73 2.87
N GLU A 294 -28.68 4.58 2.11
CA GLU A 294 -28.87 3.45 1.18
C GLU A 294 -27.71 3.37 0.19
N ASN A 295 -27.35 4.48 -0.44
CA ASN A 295 -26.25 4.53 -1.38
C ASN A 295 -24.90 4.16 -0.72
N LYS A 296 -24.65 4.59 0.51
CA LYS A 296 -23.43 4.27 1.25
C LYS A 296 -23.36 2.80 1.67
N PHE A 297 -24.47 2.25 2.19
CA PHE A 297 -24.49 0.85 2.65
C PHE A 297 -24.56 -0.16 1.50
N GLU A 298 -25.19 0.19 0.37
CA GLU A 298 -25.09 -0.59 -0.87
C GLU A 298 -23.61 -0.59 -1.38
N ASN A 299 -22.96 0.57 -1.41
CA ASN A 299 -21.54 0.65 -1.73
C ASN A 299 -20.67 -0.23 -0.81
N LEU A 300 -20.90 -0.16 0.51
CA LEU A 300 -20.17 -0.98 1.48
C LEU A 300 -20.34 -2.48 1.18
N TYR A 301 -21.57 -2.91 0.95
CA TYR A 301 -21.88 -4.32 0.69
C TYR A 301 -21.23 -4.83 -0.61
N TYR A 302 -21.42 -4.12 -1.72
CA TYR A 302 -20.83 -4.54 -3.00
C TYR A 302 -19.31 -4.45 -3.01
N THR A 303 -18.74 -3.45 -2.33
CA THR A 303 -17.29 -3.36 -2.16
C THR A 303 -16.75 -4.56 -1.37
N ALA A 304 -17.36 -4.92 -0.25
CA ALA A 304 -16.97 -6.10 0.53
C ALA A 304 -17.04 -7.39 -0.31
N LYS A 305 -18.12 -7.59 -1.08
CA LYS A 305 -18.26 -8.74 -2.00
C LYS A 305 -17.16 -8.78 -3.06
N LEU A 306 -16.83 -7.63 -3.64
CA LEU A 306 -15.76 -7.55 -4.63
C LEU A 306 -14.40 -7.93 -4.05
N TRP A 307 -14.07 -7.44 -2.85
CA TRP A 307 -12.81 -7.82 -2.18
C TRP A 307 -12.77 -9.28 -1.75
N TYR A 308 -13.92 -9.87 -1.42
CA TYR A 308 -14.02 -11.31 -1.17
C TYR A 308 -13.74 -12.13 -2.44
N ALA A 309 -14.42 -11.81 -3.55
CA ALA A 309 -14.19 -12.48 -4.84
C ALA A 309 -12.76 -12.24 -5.37
N LEU A 310 -12.24 -11.02 -5.19
CA LEU A 310 -10.86 -10.67 -5.50
C LEU A 310 -9.86 -11.53 -4.72
N THR A 311 -10.08 -11.73 -3.42
CA THR A 311 -9.21 -12.59 -2.59
C THR A 311 -9.23 -14.03 -3.09
N LYS A 312 -10.39 -14.57 -3.50
CA LYS A 312 -10.49 -15.88 -4.15
C LYS A 312 -9.65 -15.95 -5.44
N ALA A 313 -9.72 -14.90 -6.27
CA ALA A 313 -8.93 -14.83 -7.50
C ALA A 313 -7.41 -14.81 -7.22
N PHE A 314 -6.96 -14.05 -6.23
CA PHE A 314 -5.56 -14.04 -5.79
C PHE A 314 -5.10 -15.43 -5.32
N ILE A 315 -5.90 -16.10 -4.50
CA ILE A 315 -5.59 -17.43 -3.97
C ILE A 315 -5.52 -18.45 -5.11
N ALA A 316 -6.52 -18.46 -5.98
CA ALA A 316 -6.57 -19.40 -7.11
C ALA A 316 -5.39 -19.19 -8.08
N TYR A 317 -5.05 -17.94 -8.34
CA TYR A 317 -3.84 -17.60 -9.13
C TYR A 317 -2.56 -18.13 -8.45
N ALA A 318 -2.38 -17.85 -7.17
CA ALA A 318 -1.18 -18.28 -6.42
C ALA A 318 -1.04 -19.81 -6.36
N ARG A 319 -2.17 -20.53 -6.31
CA ARG A 319 -2.22 -22.00 -6.31
C ARG A 319 -2.19 -22.62 -7.71
N ASN A 320 -2.15 -21.82 -8.76
CA ASN A 320 -2.24 -22.26 -10.16
C ASN A 320 -3.52 -23.07 -10.45
N ASP A 321 -4.63 -22.71 -9.80
CA ASP A 321 -5.93 -23.36 -9.93
C ASP A 321 -6.81 -22.59 -10.94
N GLU A 322 -6.78 -23.03 -12.19
CA GLU A 322 -7.53 -22.42 -13.30
C GLU A 322 -9.04 -22.39 -13.06
N LYS A 323 -9.60 -23.49 -12.57
CA LYS A 323 -11.06 -23.61 -12.37
C LYS A 323 -11.55 -22.61 -11.33
N SER A 324 -10.87 -22.53 -10.19
CA SER A 324 -11.21 -21.58 -9.13
C SER A 324 -10.96 -20.14 -9.57
N LEU A 325 -9.91 -19.87 -10.36
CA LEU A 325 -9.65 -18.54 -10.91
C LEU A 325 -10.77 -18.06 -11.82
N LEU A 326 -11.20 -18.90 -12.77
CA LEU A 326 -12.30 -18.56 -13.69
C LEU A 326 -13.60 -18.31 -12.91
N SER A 327 -13.92 -19.17 -11.95
CA SER A 327 -15.10 -19.00 -11.09
C SER A 327 -15.05 -17.69 -10.29
N ALA A 328 -13.89 -17.33 -9.74
CA ALA A 328 -13.73 -16.06 -9.03
C ALA A 328 -13.85 -14.85 -9.97
N CYS A 329 -13.35 -14.95 -11.19
CA CYS A 329 -13.50 -13.90 -12.22
C CYS A 329 -14.97 -13.71 -12.64
N GLU A 330 -15.73 -14.80 -12.80
CA GLU A 330 -17.17 -14.74 -13.06
C GLU A 330 -17.93 -14.09 -11.89
N GLU A 331 -17.60 -14.46 -10.65
CA GLU A 331 -18.16 -13.86 -9.45
C GLU A 331 -17.86 -12.35 -9.38
N LEU A 332 -16.61 -11.93 -9.65
CA LEU A 332 -16.23 -10.52 -9.73
C LEU A 332 -17.08 -9.75 -10.74
N THR A 333 -17.21 -10.28 -11.95
CA THR A 333 -18.00 -9.64 -13.02
C THR A 333 -19.46 -9.49 -12.60
N LYS A 334 -20.06 -10.55 -12.08
CA LYS A 334 -21.46 -10.54 -11.64
C LYS A 334 -21.70 -9.53 -10.50
N VAL A 335 -20.83 -9.52 -9.50
CA VAL A 335 -20.95 -8.59 -8.35
C VAL A 335 -20.80 -7.15 -8.80
N ASP A 336 -19.88 -6.87 -9.72
CA ASP A 336 -19.66 -5.54 -10.29
C ASP A 336 -20.89 -5.04 -11.07
N GLU A 337 -21.46 -5.90 -11.94
CA GLU A 337 -22.68 -5.57 -12.69
C GLU A 337 -23.89 -5.31 -11.77
N GLU A 338 -24.04 -6.11 -10.72
CA GLU A 338 -25.09 -5.91 -9.72
C GLU A 338 -24.88 -4.61 -8.95
N GLY A 339 -23.65 -4.33 -8.52
CA GLY A 339 -23.27 -3.12 -7.80
C GLY A 339 -23.55 -1.87 -8.62
N LYS A 340 -23.17 -1.83 -9.89
CA LYS A 340 -23.47 -0.73 -10.83
C LYS A 340 -24.95 -0.45 -11.00
N LYS A 341 -25.81 -1.48 -10.88
CA LYS A 341 -27.27 -1.33 -10.95
C LYS A 341 -27.88 -0.83 -9.64
N LYS A 342 -27.28 -1.20 -8.51
CA LYS A 342 -27.85 -0.93 -7.16
C LYS A 342 -27.33 0.36 -6.54
N VAL A 343 -26.08 0.69 -6.77
CA VAL A 343 -25.46 1.93 -6.28
C VAL A 343 -25.76 3.05 -7.25
N VAL A 344 -26.69 3.92 -6.88
CA VAL A 344 -27.23 4.96 -7.77
C VAL A 344 -26.19 6.07 -8.05
N LYS A 345 -25.35 6.39 -7.06
CA LYS A 345 -24.37 7.48 -7.17
C LYS A 345 -22.99 7.00 -6.68
N ASN A 346 -21.97 7.29 -7.48
CA ASN A 346 -20.58 7.13 -7.06
C ASN A 346 -20.26 5.70 -6.60
N TYR A 347 -20.50 4.72 -7.47
CA TYR A 347 -20.12 3.34 -7.24
C TYR A 347 -18.62 3.27 -6.97
N TYR A 348 -18.25 2.72 -5.79
CA TYR A 348 -16.90 2.86 -5.23
C TYR A 348 -15.79 2.43 -6.19
N PRO A 349 -15.81 1.22 -6.79
CA PRO A 349 -14.72 0.77 -7.67
C PRO A 349 -14.48 1.69 -8.87
N THR A 350 -15.54 2.20 -9.50
CA THR A 350 -15.42 3.05 -10.69
C THR A 350 -15.17 4.52 -10.36
N THR A 351 -15.52 4.95 -9.16
CA THR A 351 -15.32 6.33 -8.71
C THR A 351 -13.90 6.55 -8.20
N ILE A 352 -13.34 5.54 -7.52
CA ILE A 352 -12.00 5.58 -6.95
C ILE A 352 -11.03 4.87 -7.89
N VAL A 353 -10.78 5.47 -9.03
CA VAL A 353 -9.80 4.95 -10.01
C VAL A 353 -8.47 5.66 -9.89
N ARG A 354 -7.42 4.89 -9.97
CA ARG A 354 -6.04 5.38 -10.06
C ARG A 354 -5.61 5.59 -11.52
N ALA A 355 -6.26 4.92 -12.45
CA ALA A 355 -5.94 4.94 -13.87
C ALA A 355 -7.08 5.55 -14.69
N GLU A 356 -6.72 6.50 -15.48
CA GLU A 356 -7.42 7.24 -16.52
C GLU A 356 -8.67 6.54 -17.10
N GLY A 357 -9.82 6.74 -16.46
CA GLY A 357 -11.12 6.46 -17.05
C GLY A 357 -11.47 5.00 -17.39
N LEU A 358 -10.65 4.03 -17.00
CA LEU A 358 -10.91 2.61 -17.24
C LEU A 358 -11.69 2.00 -16.08
N ASP A 359 -12.65 1.15 -16.39
CA ASP A 359 -13.39 0.35 -15.40
C ASP A 359 -12.45 -0.69 -14.77
N PRO A 360 -12.17 -0.62 -13.45
CA PRO A 360 -11.11 -1.39 -12.85
C PRO A 360 -11.43 -2.88 -12.71
N VAL A 361 -12.70 -3.29 -12.57
CA VAL A 361 -13.06 -4.69 -12.36
C VAL A 361 -12.92 -5.52 -13.64
N PRO A 362 -13.52 -5.14 -14.79
CA PRO A 362 -13.27 -5.82 -16.05
C PRO A 362 -11.80 -5.85 -16.43
N LEU A 363 -11.08 -4.73 -16.20
CA LEU A 363 -9.66 -4.65 -16.50
C LEU A 363 -8.84 -5.64 -15.65
N PHE A 364 -9.14 -5.77 -14.37
CA PHE A 364 -8.50 -6.76 -13.51
C PHE A 364 -8.77 -8.19 -13.98
N VAL A 365 -10.01 -8.49 -14.33
CA VAL A 365 -10.41 -9.83 -14.81
C VAL A 365 -9.64 -10.20 -16.09
N GLU A 366 -9.54 -9.28 -17.04
CA GLU A 366 -8.75 -9.48 -18.26
C GLU A 366 -7.26 -9.67 -17.95
N GLU A 367 -6.68 -8.80 -17.14
CA GLU A 367 -5.25 -8.84 -16.78
C GLU A 367 -4.88 -10.12 -16.03
N VAL A 368 -5.71 -10.57 -15.06
CA VAL A 368 -5.40 -11.75 -14.25
C VAL A 368 -5.47 -13.03 -15.07
N GLN A 369 -6.45 -13.17 -15.96
CA GLN A 369 -6.56 -14.32 -16.85
C GLN A 369 -5.41 -14.36 -17.86
N ALA A 370 -5.15 -13.26 -18.55
CA ALA A 370 -4.06 -13.17 -19.52
C ALA A 370 -2.70 -13.48 -18.87
N SER A 371 -2.48 -12.99 -17.66
CA SER A 371 -1.25 -13.23 -16.90
C SER A 371 -1.11 -14.69 -16.48
N PHE A 372 -2.20 -15.30 -16.01
CA PHE A 372 -2.25 -16.70 -15.59
C PHE A 372 -1.90 -17.64 -16.75
N TYR A 373 -2.53 -17.47 -17.91
CA TYR A 373 -2.25 -18.31 -19.06
C TYR A 373 -0.83 -18.11 -19.59
N LYS A 374 -0.35 -16.88 -19.65
CA LYS A 374 1.01 -16.58 -20.12
C LYS A 374 2.08 -17.16 -19.22
N GLU A 375 1.88 -17.11 -17.91
CA GLU A 375 2.79 -17.72 -16.96
C GLU A 375 2.82 -19.25 -17.13
N ARG A 376 1.65 -19.86 -17.28
CA ARG A 376 1.50 -21.31 -17.50
C ARG A 376 2.17 -21.77 -18.79
N GLU A 377 1.96 -21.05 -19.90
CA GLU A 377 2.67 -21.31 -21.17
C GLU A 377 4.18 -21.24 -21.01
N THR A 378 4.68 -20.19 -20.35
CA THR A 378 6.11 -20.00 -20.10
C THR A 378 6.68 -21.14 -19.26
N THR A 379 6.00 -21.50 -18.18
CA THR A 379 6.41 -22.64 -17.32
C THR A 379 6.38 -23.96 -18.07
N GLN A 380 5.36 -24.21 -18.89
CA GLN A 380 5.26 -25.43 -19.71
C GLN A 380 6.36 -25.49 -20.78
N ALA A 381 6.69 -24.36 -21.40
CA ALA A 381 7.78 -24.29 -22.36
C ALA A 381 9.13 -24.62 -21.71
N LEU A 382 9.41 -24.03 -20.53
CA LEU A 382 10.64 -24.32 -19.80
C LEU A 382 10.74 -25.77 -19.29
N LYS A 383 9.62 -26.37 -18.91
CA LYS A 383 9.59 -27.82 -18.54
C LYS A 383 9.98 -28.77 -19.69
N LYS A 384 9.84 -28.33 -20.94
CA LYS A 384 10.24 -29.11 -22.12
C LYS A 384 11.73 -28.94 -22.44
N GLU A 385 12.39 -27.92 -21.89
CA GLU A 385 13.84 -27.76 -22.02
C GLU A 385 14.55 -28.75 -21.10
N ASN A 386 15.75 -29.19 -21.48
CA ASN A 386 16.57 -30.05 -20.65
C ASN A 386 17.28 -29.23 -19.55
N LEU A 387 16.52 -28.75 -18.57
CA LEU A 387 16.99 -27.95 -17.46
C LEU A 387 17.07 -28.78 -16.18
N THR A 388 18.12 -28.56 -15.40
CA THR A 388 18.25 -29.11 -14.04
C THR A 388 17.28 -28.45 -13.09
N ASP A 389 17.10 -27.13 -13.24
CA ASP A 389 16.12 -26.32 -12.53
C ASP A 389 15.82 -25.02 -13.27
N PHE A 390 14.74 -24.34 -12.87
CA PHE A 390 14.40 -23.02 -13.39
C PHE A 390 13.51 -22.22 -12.44
N ILE A 391 13.57 -20.90 -12.58
CA ILE A 391 12.68 -19.95 -11.90
C ILE A 391 12.11 -19.00 -12.94
N VAL A 392 10.81 -18.79 -12.92
CA VAL A 392 10.12 -17.70 -13.61
C VAL A 392 9.91 -16.58 -12.58
N CYS A 393 10.77 -15.57 -12.62
CA CYS A 393 10.75 -14.49 -11.63
C CYS A 393 9.48 -13.65 -11.74
N GLY A 394 8.85 -13.38 -10.62
CA GLY A 394 7.57 -12.68 -10.55
C GLY A 394 6.37 -13.54 -10.93
N GLY A 395 6.52 -14.83 -11.03
CA GLY A 395 5.48 -15.76 -11.43
C GLY A 395 5.56 -17.12 -10.76
N GLY A 396 4.59 -17.92 -11.00
CA GLY A 396 4.08 -19.09 -10.34
C GLY A 396 4.98 -20.21 -9.84
N ASN A 397 6.28 -20.22 -10.10
CA ASN A 397 7.14 -21.27 -9.60
C ASN A 397 8.26 -20.81 -8.65
N GLU A 398 8.14 -19.60 -8.14
CA GLU A 398 9.14 -19.08 -7.19
C GLU A 398 9.04 -19.78 -5.84
N GLY A 399 7.83 -19.89 -5.27
CA GLY A 399 7.55 -20.61 -4.05
C GLY A 399 8.65 -20.55 -2.99
N HIS A 400 9.02 -21.70 -2.45
CA HIS A 400 10.10 -21.88 -1.49
C HIS A 400 11.51 -21.54 -2.01
N LYS A 401 11.68 -21.38 -3.32
CA LYS A 401 12.97 -21.03 -3.93
C LYS A 401 13.35 -19.58 -3.66
N LEU A 402 12.38 -18.68 -3.48
CA LEU A 402 12.65 -17.31 -3.03
C LEU A 402 13.05 -17.35 -1.55
N GLN A 403 14.26 -16.92 -1.25
CA GLN A 403 14.78 -16.96 0.12
C GLN A 403 14.17 -15.85 0.98
N LYS A 404 13.98 -16.14 2.26
CA LYS A 404 13.40 -15.23 3.26
C LYS A 404 14.24 -13.98 3.54
N GLU A 405 15.51 -14.06 3.26
CA GLU A 405 16.49 -13.00 3.53
C GLU A 405 16.59 -12.04 2.35
N VAL A 406 15.57 -11.28 2.10
CA VAL A 406 15.63 -10.15 1.20
C VAL A 406 15.77 -8.86 2.01
N ASN A 407 16.59 -7.95 1.53
CA ASN A 407 16.72 -6.65 2.18
C ASN A 407 15.62 -5.72 1.68
N PHE A 408 14.48 -5.72 2.37
CA PHE A 408 13.35 -4.84 2.06
C PHE A 408 13.48 -3.46 2.70
N SER A 409 14.33 -3.26 3.69
CA SER A 409 14.48 -1.95 4.32
C SER A 409 14.98 -0.88 3.34
N ASP A 410 15.78 -1.31 2.36
CA ASP A 410 16.31 -0.46 1.30
C ASP A 410 15.67 -0.73 -0.05
N THR A 411 14.65 -1.56 -0.11
CA THR A 411 14.10 -2.08 -1.36
C THR A 411 12.66 -1.67 -1.51
N TYR A 412 12.39 -0.88 -2.54
CA TYR A 412 11.05 -0.60 -2.99
C TYR A 412 10.67 -1.49 -4.13
N ILE A 413 9.47 -2.03 -4.03
CA ILE A 413 8.82 -2.60 -5.17
C ILE A 413 8.16 -1.44 -5.92
N PHE A 414 8.68 -1.06 -7.08
CA PHE A 414 8.09 0.01 -7.87
C PHE A 414 7.06 -0.48 -8.87
N GLU A 415 6.07 0.36 -9.16
CA GLU A 415 5.04 0.08 -10.16
C GLU A 415 5.61 -0.23 -11.54
N ASP A 416 6.66 0.47 -11.92
CA ASP A 416 7.25 0.38 -13.24
C ASP A 416 8.47 -0.53 -13.35
N GLY A 417 8.55 -1.58 -12.74
CA GLY A 417 9.71 -2.38 -12.91
C GLY A 417 9.78 -3.55 -12.04
N VAL A 418 8.78 -3.67 -11.35
CA VAL A 418 8.70 -4.57 -10.28
C VAL A 418 8.13 -5.86 -10.67
N CYS A 419 8.39 -6.85 -9.87
CA CYS A 419 7.68 -8.09 -9.85
C CYS A 419 6.46 -8.08 -10.74
N ARG A 420 6.65 -8.36 -12.00
CA ARG A 420 5.54 -8.43 -12.92
C ARG A 420 5.39 -9.82 -13.42
N ILE A 421 4.16 -10.13 -13.61
CA ILE A 421 3.74 -11.40 -14.15
C ILE A 421 4.44 -11.62 -15.49
N PRO A 422 5.06 -12.78 -15.70
CA PRO A 422 5.71 -13.11 -16.95
C PRO A 422 4.76 -12.95 -18.13
N GLY A 423 5.22 -12.33 -19.18
CA GLY A 423 4.42 -12.09 -20.39
C GLY A 423 4.02 -10.64 -20.62
N THR A 424 4.17 -9.77 -19.66
CA THR A 424 3.92 -8.33 -19.80
C THR A 424 5.15 -7.53 -20.19
N ASN A 425 6.20 -8.13 -20.72
CA ASN A 425 7.53 -7.56 -20.97
C ASN A 425 8.27 -7.06 -19.73
N ARG A 426 7.83 -7.46 -18.53
CA ARG A 426 8.41 -7.02 -17.27
C ARG A 426 8.64 -8.22 -16.39
N GLY A 427 9.81 -8.25 -15.76
CA GLY A 427 10.20 -9.25 -14.82
C GLY A 427 10.17 -8.73 -13.40
N LYS A 428 10.70 -9.50 -12.49
CA LYS A 428 10.94 -9.08 -11.14
C LYS A 428 12.08 -8.07 -11.11
N ALA A 429 11.83 -6.89 -10.60
CA ALA A 429 12.82 -5.89 -10.37
C ALA A 429 12.70 -5.36 -8.95
N TRP A 430 13.83 -5.34 -8.26
CA TRP A 430 13.95 -4.73 -6.95
C TRP A 430 14.64 -3.40 -7.11
N SER A 431 14.01 -2.34 -6.68
CA SER A 431 14.58 -1.02 -6.67
C SER A 431 14.87 -0.60 -5.24
N THR A 432 16.02 -0.01 -5.01
CA THR A 432 16.43 0.46 -3.69
C THR A 432 16.59 1.96 -3.69
N VAL A 433 16.39 2.57 -2.53
CA VAL A 433 16.67 3.99 -2.32
C VAL A 433 18.18 4.25 -2.42
N ASN A 434 18.99 3.32 -1.93
CA ASN A 434 20.44 3.46 -1.79
C ASN A 434 21.25 2.62 -2.76
N ALA A 435 20.67 2.04 -3.80
CA ALA A 435 21.35 1.13 -4.75
C ALA A 435 21.96 -0.15 -4.12
N HIS A 436 21.45 -0.61 -2.97
CA HIS A 436 21.97 -1.78 -2.24
C HIS A 436 20.94 -2.87 -1.98
N GLY A 437 19.77 -2.82 -2.62
CA GLY A 437 18.77 -3.86 -2.48
C GLY A 437 19.17 -5.15 -3.18
N TRP A 438 18.79 -6.26 -2.59
CA TRP A 438 19.05 -7.58 -3.11
C TRP A 438 17.93 -8.56 -2.80
N PHE A 439 17.90 -9.65 -3.55
CA PHE A 439 17.08 -10.83 -3.30
C PHE A 439 17.84 -12.09 -3.70
N SER A 440 17.43 -13.23 -3.20
CA SER A 440 18.08 -14.50 -3.52
C SER A 440 17.08 -15.63 -3.75
N TYR A 441 17.53 -16.60 -4.55
CA TYR A 441 16.82 -17.83 -4.80
C TYR A 441 17.72 -19.02 -4.50
N GLU A 442 17.13 -20.11 -4.01
CA GLU A 442 17.80 -21.41 -3.96
C GLU A 442 17.39 -22.21 -5.19
N VAL A 443 18.36 -22.71 -5.93
CA VAL A 443 18.15 -23.53 -7.12
C VAL A 443 18.88 -24.86 -7.01
N LYS A 444 18.29 -25.88 -7.62
CA LYS A 444 18.93 -27.19 -7.73
C LYS A 444 19.99 -27.16 -8.83
N VAL A 445 21.14 -27.77 -8.55
CA VAL A 445 22.27 -27.95 -9.47
C VAL A 445 22.70 -29.41 -9.49
N LYS A 446 23.48 -29.82 -10.49
CA LYS A 446 24.12 -31.14 -10.55
C LYS A 446 25.38 -31.10 -9.71
N PRO A 447 25.46 -31.84 -8.59
CA PRO A 447 26.63 -31.83 -7.73
C PRO A 447 27.80 -32.52 -8.38
N ASN A 448 29.03 -32.00 -8.17
CA ASN A 448 30.28 -32.47 -8.75
C ASN A 448 30.34 -32.43 -10.28
N GLU A 449 29.55 -31.54 -10.88
CA GLU A 449 29.55 -31.31 -12.32
C GLU A 449 29.61 -29.80 -12.62
N GLU A 450 29.99 -29.48 -13.84
CA GLU A 450 29.82 -28.13 -14.37
C GLU A 450 28.33 -27.87 -14.71
N ASN A 451 27.80 -26.74 -14.25
CA ASN A 451 26.48 -26.24 -14.55
C ASN A 451 26.61 -24.89 -15.27
N GLU A 452 25.66 -24.56 -16.12
CA GLU A 452 25.50 -23.20 -16.65
C GLU A 452 24.28 -22.56 -15.99
N ILE A 453 24.48 -21.51 -15.20
CA ILE A 453 23.42 -20.70 -14.64
C ILE A 453 23.17 -19.54 -15.61
N VAL A 454 21.95 -19.44 -16.14
CA VAL A 454 21.55 -18.40 -17.09
C VAL A 454 20.53 -17.48 -16.46
N ILE A 455 20.87 -16.20 -16.31
CA ILE A 455 19.96 -15.17 -15.81
C ILE A 455 19.45 -14.35 -16.99
N VAL A 456 18.13 -14.39 -17.23
CA VAL A 456 17.50 -13.56 -18.25
C VAL A 456 17.13 -12.23 -17.61
N ALA A 457 17.80 -11.18 -17.99
CA ALA A 457 17.69 -9.86 -17.39
C ALA A 457 17.53 -8.73 -18.41
N LYS A 458 17.00 -7.59 -17.98
CA LYS A 458 17.00 -6.32 -18.70
C LYS A 458 17.33 -5.20 -17.71
N GLY A 459 18.03 -4.19 -18.15
CA GLY A 459 18.30 -2.99 -17.37
C GLY A 459 17.27 -1.88 -17.61
N SER A 460 17.34 -0.84 -16.81
CA SER A 460 16.59 0.40 -17.03
C SER A 460 17.41 1.42 -17.80
N ASN A 461 16.75 2.25 -18.60
CA ASN A 461 17.40 3.33 -19.37
C ASN A 461 18.57 2.87 -20.25
N GLY A 462 18.44 1.72 -20.89
CA GLY A 462 19.44 1.19 -21.82
C GLY A 462 20.70 0.63 -21.14
N ARG A 463 20.68 0.39 -19.82
CA ARG A 463 21.83 -0.11 -19.07
C ARG A 463 21.43 -1.14 -18.03
N LEU A 464 22.19 -2.21 -17.92
CA LEU A 464 22.08 -3.24 -16.90
C LEU A 464 23.30 -3.18 -15.97
N ASP A 465 23.07 -2.88 -14.70
CA ASP A 465 24.09 -2.90 -13.65
C ASP A 465 23.58 -3.79 -12.52
N LEU A 466 24.17 -4.96 -12.35
CA LEU A 466 23.87 -5.87 -11.25
C LEU A 466 25.08 -6.69 -10.81
N SER A 467 25.04 -7.20 -9.60
CA SER A 467 25.95 -8.20 -9.10
C SER A 467 25.20 -9.50 -8.84
N VAL A 468 25.77 -10.60 -9.25
CA VAL A 468 25.30 -11.95 -8.95
C VAL A 468 26.32 -12.61 -8.01
N GLU A 469 25.86 -13.08 -6.86
CA GLU A 469 26.70 -13.81 -5.90
C GLU A 469 26.22 -15.27 -5.84
N ILE A 470 27.15 -16.20 -6.02
CA ILE A 470 26.93 -17.64 -5.95
C ILE A 470 28.00 -18.23 -5.02
N ASP A 471 27.58 -18.83 -3.92
CA ASP A 471 28.49 -19.39 -2.90
C ASP A 471 29.59 -18.41 -2.42
N GLY A 472 29.27 -17.13 -2.30
CA GLY A 472 30.18 -16.08 -1.86
C GLY A 472 31.05 -15.49 -2.98
N GLU A 473 31.04 -16.05 -4.17
CA GLU A 473 31.70 -15.48 -5.34
C GLU A 473 30.80 -14.46 -6.03
N LYS A 474 31.33 -13.25 -6.23
CA LYS A 474 30.61 -12.12 -6.81
C LYS A 474 31.04 -11.88 -8.25
N ILE A 475 30.03 -11.82 -9.15
CA ILE A 475 30.20 -11.51 -10.55
C ILE A 475 29.43 -10.21 -10.83
N ILE A 476 30.09 -9.22 -11.41
CA ILE A 476 29.51 -7.92 -11.72
C ILE A 476 29.24 -7.82 -13.21
N PHE A 477 28.02 -7.41 -13.55
CA PHE A 477 27.60 -7.13 -14.91
C PHE A 477 27.28 -5.65 -15.04
N GLN A 478 27.91 -5.00 -16.03
CA GLN A 478 27.71 -3.58 -16.37
C GLN A 478 27.66 -3.45 -17.88
N GLU A 479 26.46 -3.60 -18.44
CA GLU A 479 26.27 -3.73 -19.87
C GLU A 479 25.33 -2.65 -20.41
N LYS A 480 25.62 -2.16 -21.62
CA LYS A 480 24.67 -1.39 -22.41
C LYS A 480 23.74 -2.35 -23.15
N MET A 481 22.44 -2.06 -23.13
CA MET A 481 21.47 -2.98 -23.73
C MET A 481 20.18 -2.27 -24.14
N GLU A 482 19.57 -2.75 -25.20
CA GLU A 482 18.25 -2.27 -25.67
C GLU A 482 17.13 -3.25 -25.31
N ASP A 483 17.42 -4.55 -25.21
CA ASP A 483 16.46 -5.62 -24.95
C ASP A 483 16.96 -6.60 -23.89
N LYS A 484 16.20 -7.66 -23.64
CA LYS A 484 16.57 -8.73 -22.71
C LYS A 484 17.85 -9.43 -23.15
N MET A 485 18.73 -9.69 -22.21
CA MET A 485 19.92 -10.48 -22.44
C MET A 485 19.98 -11.69 -21.51
N LYS A 486 20.78 -12.68 -21.91
CA LYS A 486 21.09 -13.89 -21.14
C LYS A 486 22.50 -13.77 -20.57
N LEU A 487 22.59 -13.59 -19.27
CA LEU A 487 23.87 -13.65 -18.54
C LEU A 487 24.16 -15.10 -18.25
N LYS A 488 25.26 -15.62 -18.79
CA LYS A 488 25.69 -17.02 -18.62
C LYS A 488 26.82 -17.08 -17.62
N ILE A 489 26.66 -17.89 -16.59
CA ILE A 489 27.59 -18.05 -15.50
C ILE A 489 27.96 -19.55 -15.41
N PRO A 490 29.16 -19.96 -15.79
CA PRO A 490 29.64 -21.30 -15.54
C PRO A 490 29.85 -21.49 -14.03
N TYR A 491 29.39 -22.62 -13.50
CA TYR A 491 29.47 -22.89 -12.07
C TYR A 491 29.71 -24.38 -11.81
N TYR A 492 30.82 -24.70 -11.12
CA TYR A 492 31.10 -26.06 -10.66
C TYR A 492 30.47 -26.25 -9.27
N ALA A 493 29.45 -27.08 -9.18
CA ALA A 493 28.68 -27.27 -7.97
C ALA A 493 29.32 -28.31 -7.04
N LYS A 494 29.48 -27.98 -5.76
CA LYS A 494 29.86 -28.93 -4.70
C LYS A 494 28.64 -29.53 -4.01
N LEU A 495 27.55 -28.81 -3.98
CA LEU A 495 26.31 -29.16 -3.30
C LEU A 495 25.17 -29.34 -4.31
N LYS A 496 24.08 -29.98 -3.89
CA LYS A 496 22.88 -30.21 -4.71
C LYS A 496 22.05 -28.96 -4.91
N PHE A 497 22.15 -28.02 -4.00
CA PHE A 497 21.46 -26.74 -4.04
C PHE A 497 22.46 -25.62 -3.88
N VAL A 498 22.21 -24.52 -4.56
CA VAL A 498 23.02 -23.31 -4.49
C VAL A 498 22.12 -22.08 -4.33
N ARG A 499 22.60 -21.13 -3.54
CA ARG A 499 21.95 -19.84 -3.40
C ARG A 499 22.51 -18.87 -4.43
N ILE A 500 21.60 -18.29 -5.22
CA ILE A 500 21.90 -17.23 -6.17
C ILE A 500 21.33 -15.94 -5.60
N ARG A 501 22.20 -15.01 -5.23
CA ARG A 501 21.85 -13.68 -4.77
C ARG A 501 22.07 -12.67 -5.88
N ILE A 502 21.11 -11.78 -6.08
CA ILE A 502 21.14 -10.72 -7.09
C ILE A 502 21.06 -9.38 -6.38
N ASP A 503 22.10 -8.57 -6.52
CA ASP A 503 22.20 -7.24 -5.92
C ASP A 503 22.10 -6.16 -7.00
N ARG A 504 21.38 -5.10 -6.68
CA ARG A 504 21.44 -3.85 -7.44
C ARG A 504 22.66 -3.06 -6.99
N ILE A 505 23.50 -2.65 -7.93
CA ILE A 505 24.79 -1.99 -7.63
C ILE A 505 24.85 -0.52 -8.13
N SER A 506 23.80 -0.02 -8.77
CA SER A 506 23.77 1.35 -9.30
C SER A 506 22.36 1.93 -9.29
N ALA A 507 22.21 3.15 -9.83
CA ALA A 507 20.92 3.79 -10.03
C ALA A 507 20.02 3.09 -11.08
N TYR A 508 20.60 2.20 -11.90
CA TYR A 508 19.86 1.46 -12.92
C TYR A 508 19.22 0.21 -12.31
N THR A 509 17.93 0.05 -12.53
CA THR A 509 17.16 -1.07 -11.95
C THR A 509 17.29 -2.30 -12.83
N PRO A 510 17.79 -3.43 -12.32
CA PRO A 510 17.78 -4.68 -13.06
C PRO A 510 16.40 -5.35 -12.99
N TYR A 511 15.89 -5.75 -14.15
CA TYR A 511 14.67 -6.55 -14.28
C TYR A 511 15.07 -7.99 -14.54
N ILE A 512 14.73 -8.88 -13.63
CA ILE A 512 15.06 -10.31 -13.73
C ILE A 512 13.82 -11.08 -14.12
N TYR A 513 13.89 -11.81 -15.22
CA TYR A 513 12.75 -12.55 -15.80
C TYR A 513 12.80 -14.04 -15.49
N GLN A 514 13.99 -14.63 -15.62
CA GLN A 514 14.17 -16.06 -15.45
C GLN A 514 15.57 -16.35 -14.90
N ILE A 515 15.68 -17.43 -14.14
CA ILE A 515 16.93 -18.07 -13.77
C ILE A 515 16.82 -19.51 -14.25
N LEU A 516 17.74 -19.95 -15.09
CA LEU A 516 17.76 -21.28 -15.68
C LEU A 516 19.05 -21.98 -15.27
N VAL A 517 18.97 -23.27 -14.94
CA VAL A 517 20.14 -24.12 -14.60
C VAL A 517 20.21 -25.26 -15.60
N ARG A 518 21.34 -25.38 -16.28
CA ARG A 518 21.58 -26.38 -17.32
C ARG A 518 22.70 -27.34 -16.94
#